data_23e9779fd083601b8aa4632145da70c4
#
_entry.id   23e9779fd083601b8aa4632145da70c4
#
_cell.length_a   1.000
_cell.length_b   1.000
_cell.length_c   1.000
_cell.angle_alpha   90.00
_cell.angle_beta   90.00
_cell.angle_gamma   90.00
#
_symmetry.space_group_name_H-M   'P 1'
#
loop_
_entity.id
_entity.type
_entity.pdbx_description
1 polymer ?
#
loop_
_entity_poly.entity_id
_entity_poly.type
_entity_poly.pdbx_seq_one_letter_code
_entity_poly.pdbx_strand_id
1 'polypeptide(L)'
;MKKIVVLCSLLLLAAVLPMQAQRFAYVDTEYILSKIPEYQTAQDQLNRLSEGWQKEIEALMNEAEQLYRKYETEKVMLSEAMQAQREEEIMRKEESAKQLQQKYFGREGEMLRKQQELIKPIQDKVYQAVKDLSAADGYTIVFDTAGGANVLYANPKNDKSDAVLKKLGYSN
;
A
#
# COMPACT_ATOMS: atom_id res chain seq x y z
N MET A 1 -3.33 -17.80 -67.55
CA MET A 1 -3.07 -16.41 -67.12
C MET A 1 -4.22 -15.85 -66.25
N LYS A 2 -5.49 -15.88 -66.67
CA LYS A 2 -6.58 -15.34 -65.83
C LYS A 2 -6.75 -15.98 -64.45
N LYS A 3 -6.53 -17.31 -64.32
CA LYS A 3 -6.61 -18.03 -63.03
C LYS A 3 -5.49 -17.62 -62.04
N ILE A 4 -4.30 -17.31 -62.54
CA ILE A 4 -3.17 -16.86 -61.71
C ILE A 4 -3.39 -15.43 -61.23
N VAL A 5 -3.95 -14.56 -62.05
CA VAL A 5 -4.29 -13.16 -61.66
C VAL A 5 -5.38 -13.15 -60.58
N VAL A 6 -6.38 -14.03 -60.68
CA VAL A 6 -7.43 -14.15 -59.66
C VAL A 6 -6.85 -14.71 -58.34
N LEU A 7 -5.91 -15.67 -58.41
CA LEU A 7 -5.26 -16.21 -57.21
C LEU A 7 -4.38 -15.21 -56.52
N CYS A 8 -3.60 -14.37 -57.30
CA CYS A 8 -2.79 -13.29 -56.80
C CYS A 8 -3.64 -12.16 -56.17
N SER A 9 -4.79 -11.82 -56.77
CA SER A 9 -5.70 -10.82 -56.22
C SER A 9 -6.36 -11.27 -54.93
N LEU A 10 -6.69 -12.57 -54.79
CA LEU A 10 -7.21 -13.15 -53.56
C LEU A 10 -6.18 -13.18 -52.41
N LEU A 11 -4.91 -13.44 -52.75
CA LEU A 11 -3.80 -13.40 -51.80
C LEU A 11 -3.47 -11.95 -51.34
N LEU A 12 -3.58 -10.96 -52.20
CA LEU A 12 -3.41 -9.54 -51.85
C LEU A 12 -4.58 -9.03 -50.96
N LEU A 13 -5.78 -9.51 -51.12
CA LEU A 13 -6.94 -9.18 -50.25
C LEU A 13 -6.79 -9.78 -48.85
N ALA A 14 -6.16 -10.94 -48.70
CA ALA A 14 -5.90 -11.58 -47.41
C ALA A 14 -4.81 -10.89 -46.58
N ALA A 15 -3.93 -10.07 -47.21
CA ALA A 15 -2.86 -9.33 -46.54
C ALA A 15 -3.34 -8.05 -45.83
N VAL A 16 -4.59 -7.65 -45.94
CA VAL A 16 -5.18 -6.45 -45.33
C VAL A 16 -5.95 -6.76 -44.05
N LEU A 17 -5.65 -7.89 -43.39
CA LEU A 17 -6.18 -8.11 -42.05
C LEU A 17 -5.59 -7.03 -41.11
N PRO A 18 -6.41 -6.26 -40.40
CA PRO A 18 -5.89 -5.26 -39.48
C PRO A 18 -5.05 -6.00 -38.42
N MET A 19 -3.75 -5.88 -38.50
CA MET A 19 -2.87 -6.22 -37.39
C MET A 19 -3.32 -5.35 -36.22
N GLN A 20 -4.03 -5.91 -35.27
CA GLN A 20 -4.31 -5.22 -34.02
C GLN A 20 -2.97 -5.01 -33.31
N ALA A 21 -2.41 -3.83 -33.48
CA ALA A 21 -1.23 -3.43 -32.74
C ALA A 21 -1.54 -3.52 -31.26
N GLN A 22 -0.72 -4.25 -30.51
CA GLN A 22 -0.85 -4.32 -29.06
C GLN A 22 -0.81 -2.89 -28.49
N ARG A 23 -1.87 -2.52 -27.81
CA ARG A 23 -1.97 -1.20 -27.19
C ARG A 23 -1.52 -1.28 -25.73
N PHE A 24 -0.59 -0.42 -25.38
CA PHE A 24 -0.07 -0.29 -24.02
C PHE A 24 -0.47 1.05 -23.45
N ALA A 25 -0.76 1.09 -22.16
CA ALA A 25 -0.99 2.29 -21.40
C ALA A 25 -0.22 2.21 -20.07
N TYR A 26 -0.16 3.31 -19.36
CA TYR A 26 0.29 3.32 -17.97
C TYR A 26 -0.62 4.21 -17.13
N VAL A 27 -0.57 3.97 -15.84
CA VAL A 27 -1.20 4.78 -14.80
C VAL A 27 -0.18 5.00 -13.68
N ASP A 28 -0.38 6.05 -12.92
CA ASP A 28 0.30 6.30 -11.65
C ASP A 28 -0.74 6.11 -10.54
N THR A 29 -0.68 4.95 -9.88
CA THR A 29 -1.65 4.64 -8.81
C THR A 29 -1.46 5.51 -7.58
N GLU A 30 -0.25 5.99 -7.29
CA GLU A 30 0.01 6.92 -6.19
C GLU A 30 -0.65 8.28 -6.47
N TYR A 31 -0.47 8.81 -7.69
CA TYR A 31 -1.17 10.01 -8.13
C TYR A 31 -2.69 9.85 -8.04
N ILE A 32 -3.24 8.74 -8.57
CA ILE A 32 -4.68 8.46 -8.54
C ILE A 32 -5.19 8.45 -7.10
N LEU A 33 -4.56 7.67 -6.21
CA LEU A 33 -4.95 7.56 -4.81
C LEU A 33 -4.85 8.89 -4.08
N SER A 34 -3.83 9.71 -4.37
CA SER A 34 -3.67 11.04 -3.77
C SER A 34 -4.80 12.01 -4.09
N LYS A 35 -5.55 11.77 -5.17
CA LYS A 35 -6.71 12.59 -5.57
C LYS A 35 -8.04 12.09 -5.02
N ILE A 36 -8.04 10.96 -4.31
CA ILE A 36 -9.25 10.36 -3.73
C ILE A 36 -9.38 10.81 -2.27
N PRO A 37 -10.41 11.63 -1.90
CA PRO A 37 -10.57 12.15 -0.54
C PRO A 37 -10.72 11.06 0.52
N GLU A 38 -11.38 9.95 0.17
CA GLU A 38 -11.55 8.80 1.06
C GLU A 38 -10.23 8.13 1.40
N TYR A 39 -9.27 8.10 0.44
CA TYR A 39 -7.93 7.59 0.67
C TYR A 39 -7.16 8.47 1.66
N GLN A 40 -7.24 9.79 1.50
CA GLN A 40 -6.61 10.73 2.43
C GLN A 40 -7.18 10.60 3.84
N THR A 41 -8.52 10.51 3.94
CA THR A 41 -9.21 10.29 5.23
C THR A 41 -8.77 8.98 5.89
N ALA A 42 -8.65 7.90 5.11
CA ALA A 42 -8.20 6.60 5.60
C ALA A 42 -6.73 6.65 6.08
N GLN A 43 -5.85 7.35 5.35
CA GLN A 43 -4.46 7.56 5.75
C GLN A 43 -4.36 8.36 7.06
N ASP A 44 -5.12 9.44 7.17
CA ASP A 44 -5.17 10.25 8.40
C ASP A 44 -5.66 9.44 9.60
N GLN A 45 -6.62 8.55 9.39
CA GLN A 45 -7.11 7.65 10.43
C GLN A 45 -6.03 6.64 10.84
N LEU A 46 -5.31 6.05 9.90
CA LEU A 46 -4.19 5.14 10.18
C LEU A 46 -3.07 5.85 10.94
N ASN A 47 -2.72 7.07 10.55
CA ASN A 47 -1.71 7.86 11.23
C ASN A 47 -2.09 8.13 12.69
N ARG A 48 -3.33 8.55 12.94
CA ARG A 48 -3.84 8.78 14.32
C ARG A 48 -3.82 7.51 15.16
N LEU A 49 -4.20 6.37 14.60
CA LEU A 49 -4.12 5.09 15.30
C LEU A 49 -2.68 4.73 15.63
N SER A 50 -1.76 4.87 14.66
CA SER A 50 -0.34 4.62 14.85
C SER A 50 0.26 5.47 15.96
N GLU A 51 0.00 6.79 15.94
CA GLU A 51 0.46 7.71 16.99
C GLU A 51 -0.10 7.35 18.37
N GLY A 52 -1.37 6.96 18.43
CA GLY A 52 -1.99 6.53 19.69
C GLY A 52 -1.32 5.28 20.25
N TRP A 53 -1.10 4.28 19.40
CA TRP A 53 -0.44 3.03 19.81
C TRP A 53 1.04 3.23 20.19
N GLN A 54 1.76 4.09 19.48
CA GLN A 54 3.14 4.44 19.84
C GLN A 54 3.21 5.10 21.22
N LYS A 55 2.31 6.05 21.51
CA LYS A 55 2.24 6.69 22.84
C LYS A 55 1.93 5.70 23.96
N GLU A 56 1.06 4.70 23.70
CA GLU A 56 0.75 3.65 24.67
C GLU A 56 1.98 2.78 25.00
N ILE A 57 2.75 2.41 23.97
CA ILE A 57 4.00 1.66 24.11
C ILE A 57 5.05 2.50 24.85
N GLU A 58 5.25 3.76 24.42
CA GLU A 58 6.19 4.69 25.04
C GLU A 58 5.89 4.93 26.52
N ALA A 59 4.61 5.01 26.88
CA ALA A 59 4.21 5.17 28.28
C ALA A 59 4.71 3.99 29.13
N LEU A 60 4.53 2.75 28.68
CA LEU A 60 5.02 1.55 29.39
C LEU A 60 6.54 1.49 29.45
N MET A 61 7.23 1.86 28.36
CA MET A 61 8.70 1.92 28.35
C MET A 61 9.24 2.97 29.32
N ASN A 62 8.61 4.14 29.36
CA ASN A 62 8.96 5.20 30.29
C ASN A 62 8.71 4.79 31.75
N GLU A 63 7.60 4.07 32.03
CA GLU A 63 7.35 3.52 33.35
C GLU A 63 8.42 2.50 33.73
N ALA A 64 8.80 1.61 32.85
CA ALA A 64 9.87 0.63 33.09
C ALA A 64 11.20 1.33 33.38
N GLU A 65 11.54 2.37 32.59
CA GLU A 65 12.77 3.14 32.80
C GLU A 65 12.77 3.87 34.16
N GLN A 66 11.65 4.46 34.57
CA GLN A 66 11.53 5.10 35.88
C GLN A 66 11.69 4.10 37.02
N LEU A 67 11.07 2.92 36.90
CA LEU A 67 11.24 1.84 37.88
C LEU A 67 12.68 1.36 37.95
N TYR A 68 13.34 1.21 36.79
CA TYR A 68 14.76 0.83 36.73
C TYR A 68 15.67 1.87 37.39
N ARG A 69 15.51 3.14 37.07
CA ARG A 69 16.28 4.22 37.69
C ARG A 69 16.11 4.27 39.22
N LYS A 70 14.88 4.08 39.68
CA LYS A 70 14.58 4.00 41.13
C LYS A 70 15.25 2.79 41.75
N TYR A 71 15.16 1.62 41.12
CA TYR A 71 15.80 0.39 41.56
C TYR A 71 17.32 0.57 41.71
N GLU A 72 18.00 1.10 40.71
CA GLU A 72 19.43 1.36 40.75
C GLU A 72 19.83 2.26 41.92
N THR A 73 18.99 3.25 42.24
CA THR A 73 19.27 4.17 43.38
C THR A 73 19.07 3.49 44.74
N GLU A 74 18.08 2.59 44.85
CA GLU A 74 17.69 1.96 46.10
C GLU A 74 18.39 0.59 46.35
N LYS A 75 18.96 -0.02 45.30
CA LYS A 75 19.47 -1.40 45.26
C LYS A 75 20.33 -1.79 46.47
N VAL A 76 21.24 -0.93 46.89
CA VAL A 76 22.16 -1.19 48.01
C VAL A 76 21.46 -1.29 49.38
N MET A 77 20.22 -0.80 49.48
CA MET A 77 19.42 -0.79 50.70
C MET A 77 18.35 -1.87 50.70
N LEU A 78 18.15 -2.56 49.57
CA LEU A 78 17.13 -3.57 49.40
C LEU A 78 17.64 -4.96 49.78
N SER A 79 16.80 -5.78 50.43
CA SER A 79 17.06 -7.21 50.55
C SER A 79 17.01 -7.91 49.19
N GLU A 80 17.67 -9.10 49.08
CA GLU A 80 17.65 -9.89 47.84
C GLU A 80 16.19 -10.17 47.33
N ALA A 81 15.27 -10.48 48.25
CA ALA A 81 13.88 -10.70 47.89
C ALA A 81 13.20 -9.44 47.32
N MET A 82 13.54 -8.25 47.88
CA MET A 82 13.01 -6.99 47.38
C MET A 82 13.64 -6.62 46.02
N GLN A 83 14.94 -6.90 45.84
CA GLN A 83 15.61 -6.70 44.55
C GLN A 83 14.92 -7.55 43.44
N ALA A 84 14.73 -8.85 43.70
CA ALA A 84 14.05 -9.74 42.78
C ALA A 84 12.63 -9.27 42.43
N GLN A 85 11.90 -8.76 43.41
CA GLN A 85 10.56 -8.21 43.19
C GLN A 85 10.57 -6.98 42.29
N ARG A 86 11.54 -6.07 42.48
CA ARG A 86 11.72 -4.87 41.64
C ARG A 86 12.12 -5.22 40.20
N GLU A 87 13.04 -6.15 40.05
CA GLU A 87 13.47 -6.64 38.73
C GLU A 87 12.29 -7.31 37.98
N GLU A 88 11.48 -8.10 38.67
CA GLU A 88 10.29 -8.69 38.08
C GLU A 88 9.25 -7.63 37.65
N GLU A 89 9.06 -6.57 38.45
CA GLU A 89 8.15 -5.47 38.11
C GLU A 89 8.60 -4.74 36.84
N ILE A 90 9.91 -4.46 36.72
CA ILE A 90 10.51 -3.84 35.53
C ILE A 90 10.32 -4.74 34.30
N MET A 91 10.71 -6.01 34.41
CA MET A 91 10.57 -6.99 33.33
C MET A 91 9.12 -7.13 32.86
N ARG A 92 8.14 -7.09 33.78
CA ARG A 92 6.73 -7.14 33.41
C ARG A 92 6.29 -5.93 32.59
N LYS A 93 6.80 -4.72 32.89
CA LYS A 93 6.51 -3.52 32.12
C LYS A 93 7.13 -3.57 30.73
N GLU A 94 8.39 -3.99 30.63
CA GLU A 94 9.09 -4.17 29.35
C GLU A 94 8.40 -5.22 28.46
N GLU A 95 8.02 -6.36 29.04
CA GLU A 95 7.31 -7.41 28.32
C GLU A 95 5.91 -6.94 27.86
N SER A 96 5.20 -6.16 28.68
CA SER A 96 3.93 -5.55 28.28
C SER A 96 4.09 -4.60 27.08
N ALA A 97 5.13 -3.75 27.09
CA ALA A 97 5.44 -2.86 25.97
C ALA A 97 5.74 -3.65 24.70
N LYS A 98 6.53 -4.72 24.82
CA LYS A 98 6.87 -5.61 23.71
C LYS A 98 5.63 -6.34 23.14
N GLN A 99 4.73 -6.79 24.01
CA GLN A 99 3.47 -7.42 23.60
C GLN A 99 2.57 -6.44 22.85
N LEU A 100 2.46 -5.18 23.30
CA LEU A 100 1.74 -4.14 22.58
C LEU A 100 2.40 -3.82 21.24
N GLN A 101 3.74 -3.76 21.19
CA GLN A 101 4.48 -3.57 19.94
C GLN A 101 4.14 -4.67 18.92
N GLN A 102 4.13 -5.93 19.36
CA GLN A 102 3.76 -7.05 18.49
C GLN A 102 2.29 -7.03 18.08
N LYS A 103 1.38 -6.71 19.04
CA LYS A 103 -0.05 -6.59 18.79
C LYS A 103 -0.37 -5.54 17.73
N TYR A 104 0.26 -4.37 17.85
CA TYR A 104 -0.07 -3.25 16.95
C TYR A 104 0.72 -3.28 15.65
N PHE A 105 2.04 -3.53 15.71
CA PHE A 105 2.96 -3.40 14.59
C PHE A 105 3.59 -4.73 14.15
N GLY A 106 3.21 -5.85 14.75
CA GLY A 106 3.66 -7.16 14.34
C GLY A 106 3.21 -7.54 12.93
N ARG A 107 3.76 -8.62 12.40
CA ARG A 107 3.51 -9.09 11.03
C ARG A 107 2.01 -9.29 10.70
N GLU A 108 1.20 -9.65 11.68
CA GLU A 108 -0.26 -9.79 11.58
C GLU A 108 -0.98 -8.86 12.57
N GLY A 109 -0.34 -7.73 12.88
CA GLY A 109 -0.81 -6.78 13.88
C GLY A 109 -2.00 -5.94 13.42
N GLU A 110 -2.51 -5.15 14.36
CA GLU A 110 -3.68 -4.29 14.13
C GLU A 110 -3.44 -3.26 13.01
N MET A 111 -2.20 -2.77 12.83
CA MET A 111 -1.86 -1.85 11.76
C MET A 111 -2.16 -2.47 10.38
N LEU A 112 -1.69 -3.70 10.15
CA LEU A 112 -1.95 -4.38 8.89
C LEU A 112 -3.44 -4.62 8.67
N ARG A 113 -4.17 -5.03 9.73
CA ARG A 113 -5.62 -5.24 9.63
C ARG A 113 -6.36 -3.94 9.30
N LYS A 114 -6.00 -2.84 9.96
CA LYS A 114 -6.62 -1.53 9.69
C LYS A 114 -6.27 -1.00 8.30
N GLN A 115 -5.06 -1.24 7.83
CA GLN A 115 -4.67 -0.92 6.46
C GLN A 115 -5.49 -1.70 5.43
N GLN A 116 -5.69 -3.01 5.66
CA GLN A 116 -6.54 -3.83 4.80
C GLN A 116 -8.02 -3.41 4.85
N GLU A 117 -8.52 -3.02 6.02
CA GLU A 117 -9.90 -2.57 6.20
C GLU A 117 -10.18 -1.23 5.50
N LEU A 118 -9.26 -0.27 5.65
CA LEU A 118 -9.49 1.12 5.21
C LEU A 118 -8.97 1.41 3.81
N ILE A 119 -7.80 0.89 3.45
CA ILE A 119 -7.11 1.22 2.20
C ILE A 119 -7.45 0.25 1.08
N LYS A 120 -7.47 -1.06 1.38
CA LYS A 120 -7.68 -2.07 0.35
C LYS A 120 -8.95 -1.88 -0.47
N PRO A 121 -10.14 -1.54 0.09
CA PRO A 121 -11.34 -1.32 -0.70
C PRO A 121 -11.21 -0.18 -1.71
N ILE A 122 -10.41 0.85 -1.39
CA ILE A 122 -10.15 1.98 -2.27
C ILE A 122 -9.23 1.55 -3.42
N GLN A 123 -8.15 0.82 -3.10
CA GLN A 123 -7.26 0.24 -4.10
C GLN A 123 -8.00 -0.73 -5.04
N ASP A 124 -8.90 -1.55 -4.52
CA ASP A 124 -9.70 -2.48 -5.31
C ASP A 124 -10.62 -1.72 -6.29
N LYS A 125 -11.21 -0.58 -5.89
CA LYS A 125 -11.99 0.30 -6.78
C LYS A 125 -11.12 0.89 -7.89
N VAL A 126 -9.92 1.37 -7.57
CA VAL A 126 -8.97 1.88 -8.56
C VAL A 126 -8.58 0.79 -9.56
N TYR A 127 -8.20 -0.39 -9.05
CA TYR A 127 -7.88 -1.56 -9.90
C TYR A 127 -9.03 -1.93 -10.84
N GLN A 128 -10.27 -1.96 -10.33
CA GLN A 128 -11.45 -2.26 -11.15
C GLN A 128 -11.66 -1.19 -12.23
N ALA A 129 -11.47 0.09 -11.90
CA ALA A 129 -11.59 1.18 -12.87
C ALA A 129 -10.53 1.09 -13.98
N VAL A 130 -9.28 0.73 -13.64
CA VAL A 130 -8.20 0.47 -14.61
C VAL A 130 -8.56 -0.70 -15.51
N LYS A 131 -9.04 -1.80 -14.94
CA LYS A 131 -9.46 -2.99 -15.70
C LYS A 131 -10.58 -2.68 -16.70
N ASP A 132 -11.60 -1.97 -16.25
CA ASP A 132 -12.74 -1.60 -17.09
C ASP A 132 -12.35 -0.62 -18.19
N LEU A 133 -11.45 0.33 -17.90
CA LEU A 133 -10.89 1.25 -18.89
C LEU A 133 -10.08 0.48 -19.94
N SER A 134 -9.25 -0.46 -19.48
CA SER A 134 -8.41 -1.28 -20.35
C SER A 134 -9.26 -2.12 -21.31
N ALA A 135 -10.34 -2.72 -20.82
CA ALA A 135 -11.25 -3.50 -21.63
C ALA A 135 -11.99 -2.63 -22.66
N ALA A 136 -12.45 -1.45 -22.26
CA ALA A 136 -13.17 -0.52 -23.15
C ALA A 136 -12.28 0.05 -24.24
N ASP A 137 -11.03 0.40 -23.93
CA ASP A 137 -10.10 1.04 -24.84
C ASP A 137 -9.19 0.06 -25.60
N GLY A 138 -9.29 -1.26 -25.30
CA GLY A 138 -8.52 -2.32 -25.96
C GLY A 138 -7.03 -2.30 -25.61
N TYR A 139 -6.67 -1.93 -24.39
CA TYR A 139 -5.30 -2.06 -23.88
C TYR A 139 -5.03 -3.52 -23.50
N THR A 140 -3.90 -4.05 -24.00
CA THR A 140 -3.45 -5.41 -23.70
C THR A 140 -2.76 -5.46 -22.33
N ILE A 141 -2.00 -4.41 -21.99
CA ILE A 141 -1.25 -4.27 -20.74
C ILE A 141 -1.34 -2.81 -20.30
N VAL A 142 -1.55 -2.61 -19.01
CA VAL A 142 -1.42 -1.32 -18.34
C VAL A 142 -0.33 -1.45 -17.26
N PHE A 143 0.67 -0.61 -17.34
CA PHE A 143 1.76 -0.54 -16.36
C PHE A 143 1.39 0.44 -15.25
N ASP A 144 1.77 0.10 -14.03
CA ASP A 144 1.75 1.05 -12.92
C ASP A 144 3.14 1.68 -12.79
N THR A 145 3.21 3.02 -12.84
CA THR A 145 4.46 3.77 -12.69
C THR A 145 4.73 4.21 -11.26
N ALA A 146 3.76 4.01 -10.34
CA ALA A 146 3.97 4.21 -8.92
C ALA A 146 4.98 3.18 -8.36
N GLY A 147 5.64 3.53 -7.27
CA GLY A 147 6.52 2.60 -6.56
C GLY A 147 7.83 2.24 -7.28
N GLY A 148 8.27 3.02 -8.26
CA GLY A 148 9.59 2.87 -8.87
C GLY A 148 9.69 1.76 -9.91
N ALA A 149 8.61 1.50 -10.67
CA ALA A 149 8.70 0.68 -11.87
C ALA A 149 9.83 1.22 -12.76
N ASN A 150 10.72 0.33 -13.26
CA ASN A 150 11.86 0.70 -14.11
C ASN A 150 11.40 1.12 -15.53
N VAL A 151 10.57 2.15 -15.61
CA VAL A 151 10.14 2.77 -16.86
C VAL A 151 11.03 3.96 -17.11
N LEU A 152 11.99 3.82 -18.05
CA LEU A 152 12.91 4.90 -18.39
C LEU A 152 12.23 6.05 -19.16
N TYR A 153 11.21 5.71 -19.94
CA TYR A 153 10.43 6.66 -20.73
C TYR A 153 9.02 6.11 -20.99
N ALA A 154 8.03 6.95 -20.79
CA ALA A 154 6.65 6.69 -21.20
C ALA A 154 6.11 7.91 -21.94
N ASN A 155 5.43 7.69 -23.06
CA ASN A 155 4.80 8.79 -23.79
C ASN A 155 3.58 9.30 -22.99
N PRO A 156 3.49 10.61 -22.65
CA PRO A 156 2.37 11.17 -21.87
C PRO A 156 0.99 10.91 -22.48
N LYS A 157 0.89 10.69 -23.80
CA LYS A 157 -0.38 10.31 -24.46
C LYS A 157 -0.93 8.96 -24.00
N ASN A 158 -0.05 8.09 -23.47
CA ASN A 158 -0.40 6.77 -22.96
C ASN A 158 -0.72 6.77 -21.46
N ASP A 159 -0.60 7.92 -20.79
CA ASP A 159 -1.06 8.11 -19.41
C ASP A 159 -2.59 8.06 -19.36
N LYS A 160 -3.11 7.21 -18.48
CA LYS A 160 -4.54 7.01 -18.26
C LYS A 160 -4.97 7.33 -16.83
N SER A 161 -4.09 7.91 -16.04
CA SER A 161 -4.37 8.24 -14.63
C SER A 161 -5.60 9.13 -14.47
N ASP A 162 -5.68 10.22 -15.25
CA ASP A 162 -6.84 11.13 -15.21
C ASP A 162 -8.11 10.47 -15.76
N ALA A 163 -7.99 9.59 -16.75
CA ALA A 163 -9.13 8.85 -17.28
C ALA A 163 -9.71 7.88 -16.23
N VAL A 164 -8.83 7.25 -15.42
CA VAL A 164 -9.23 6.41 -14.28
C VAL A 164 -9.93 7.26 -13.22
N LEU A 165 -9.37 8.42 -12.84
CA LEU A 165 -9.98 9.35 -11.90
C LEU A 165 -11.38 9.77 -12.35
N LYS A 166 -11.52 10.17 -13.61
CA LYS A 166 -12.81 10.53 -14.20
C LYS A 166 -13.82 9.37 -14.14
N LYS A 167 -13.36 8.15 -14.40
CA LYS A 167 -14.21 6.94 -14.32
C LYS A 167 -14.67 6.66 -12.90
N LEU A 168 -13.85 6.98 -11.90
CA LEU A 168 -14.17 6.89 -10.48
C LEU A 168 -15.08 8.02 -9.98
N GLY A 169 -15.35 9.05 -10.82
CA GLY A 169 -16.17 10.20 -10.47
C GLY A 169 -15.38 11.38 -9.87
N TYR A 170 -14.05 11.30 -9.87
CA TYR A 170 -13.17 12.39 -9.46
C TYR A 170 -12.69 13.14 -10.71
N SER A 171 -13.11 14.37 -10.87
CA SER A 171 -12.60 15.28 -11.91
C SER A 171 -11.67 16.32 -11.25
N ASN A 172 -10.55 16.60 -11.93
CA ASN A 172 -9.74 17.77 -11.59
C ASN A 172 -10.52 19.04 -11.88
#